data_b08499fe2094279809a7499adb9771ef
#
_entry.id   b08499fe2094279809a7499adb9771ef
#
_cell.length_a   1.000
_cell.length_b   1.000
_cell.length_c   1.000
_cell.angle_alpha   90.00
_cell.angle_beta   90.00
_cell.angle_gamma   90.00
#
_symmetry.space_group_name_H-M   'P 1'
#
loop_
_entity.id
_entity.type
_entity.pdbx_description
1 polymer ?
#
loop_
_entity_poly.entity_id
_entity_poly.type
_entity_poly.pdbx_seq_one_letter_code
_entity_poly.pdbx_strand_id
1 'polypeptide(L)'
;MNFDPHAFALSVNRRTFLSQSAYGLGGLALASLLERSAHAALPKAGDGKWHGVIKQPDFPVKAKRIIHLCMAGGPSQFESLDPKPELAKIDKQPFPESYTKGQQLAQLQGSKLEAMGPFVEFKKYGQSGAEISDLFPHIGGLADDLCIVRSMFTEQINHDPAHTFMNTGSIITGRPSFGSWMLYGLGAETDNLPGFIVLTSTNKKIGGAQPISARQWSAGILPSKFQGIMFNSSGDAVHYIGNPPGVCQSEQRQVIEEINRMNGYAAEERFDPEIQTRISQYELAFRMQTSVPDLTDFSKESKETIERYGVAQPGDGSFASNCLLARRLAERGVRFIQLYHRVWDHHRNISKDMPVAAKDVDQPTAALIADLKERGMLDDTLILWGGEFGRTPMSQGGDGRDHHILGFSLFMAGGGVKPGVTYGETDELGYRAVINPVGVHDLHATMLALCGIDHERLSVKFQGLDVRLTGIAGKVAKDLMA
;
A
#
# COMPACT_ATOMS: atom_id res chain seq x y z
N MET A 1 -41.59 17.14 -33.21
CA MET A 1 -40.75 17.66 -32.11
C MET A 1 -39.44 16.93 -32.18
N ASN A 2 -38.38 17.60 -32.58
CA ASN A 2 -37.05 17.00 -32.58
C ASN A 2 -36.56 16.92 -31.12
N PHE A 3 -36.34 15.73 -30.62
CA PHE A 3 -35.73 15.49 -29.31
C PHE A 3 -34.25 15.89 -29.40
N ASP A 4 -33.85 16.90 -28.66
CA ASP A 4 -32.46 17.30 -28.52
C ASP A 4 -31.85 16.58 -27.30
N PRO A 5 -30.98 15.56 -27.52
CA PRO A 5 -30.37 14.80 -26.42
C PRO A 5 -29.45 15.67 -25.54
N HIS A 6 -28.91 16.75 -26.12
CA HIS A 6 -27.99 17.64 -25.39
C HIS A 6 -28.76 18.56 -24.44
N ALA A 7 -29.90 19.10 -24.86
CA ALA A 7 -30.79 19.89 -24.01
C ALA A 7 -31.40 19.05 -22.89
N PHE A 8 -31.70 17.76 -23.14
CA PHE A 8 -32.19 16.84 -22.12
C PHE A 8 -31.12 16.50 -21.10
N ALA A 9 -29.88 16.22 -21.52
CA ALA A 9 -28.77 15.95 -20.64
C ALA A 9 -28.44 17.14 -19.71
N LEU A 10 -28.53 18.35 -20.19
CA LEU A 10 -28.39 19.59 -19.41
C LEU A 10 -29.52 19.77 -18.38
N SER A 11 -30.76 19.41 -18.76
CA SER A 11 -31.92 19.55 -17.88
C SER A 11 -31.94 18.56 -16.72
N VAL A 12 -31.26 17.41 -16.83
CA VAL A 12 -31.20 16.35 -15.82
C VAL A 12 -30.01 16.50 -14.89
N ASN A 13 -29.06 17.39 -15.18
CA ASN A 13 -27.91 17.63 -14.31
C ASN A 13 -28.37 18.31 -12.99
N ARG A 14 -28.18 17.63 -11.85
CA ARG A 14 -28.53 18.12 -10.51
C ARG A 14 -28.01 19.53 -10.21
N ARG A 15 -26.83 19.88 -10.72
CA ARG A 15 -26.21 21.21 -10.55
C ARG A 15 -26.90 22.27 -11.40
N THR A 16 -27.31 21.93 -12.62
CA THR A 16 -28.10 22.83 -13.48
C THR A 16 -29.47 23.10 -12.86
N PHE A 17 -30.10 22.08 -12.26
CA PHE A 17 -31.33 22.23 -11.49
C PHE A 17 -31.15 23.19 -10.30
N LEU A 18 -30.08 23.00 -9.52
CA LEU A 18 -29.77 23.88 -8.38
C LEU A 18 -29.40 25.30 -8.80
N SER A 19 -28.68 25.49 -9.91
CA SER A 19 -28.33 26.81 -10.43
C SER A 19 -29.54 27.57 -10.97
N GLN A 20 -30.50 26.88 -11.63
CA GLN A 20 -31.73 27.51 -12.10
C GLN A 20 -32.74 27.80 -10.97
N SER A 21 -32.69 27.04 -9.87
CA SER A 21 -33.50 27.29 -8.68
C SER A 21 -32.98 28.45 -7.79
N ALA A 22 -31.81 28.97 -8.09
CA ALA A 22 -31.06 29.92 -7.26
C ALA A 22 -31.35 31.39 -7.52
N TYR A 23 -32.42 31.72 -8.26
CA TYR A 23 -32.87 33.10 -8.39
C TYR A 23 -33.62 33.61 -7.13
N GLY A 24 -33.00 33.49 -5.97
CA GLY A 24 -33.55 33.96 -4.73
C GLY A 24 -32.53 34.05 -3.58
N LEU A 25 -32.88 34.68 -2.47
CA LEU A 25 -32.02 34.84 -1.28
C LEU A 25 -31.33 33.54 -0.78
N GLY A 26 -31.92 32.36 -1.06
CA GLY A 26 -31.33 31.07 -0.77
C GLY A 26 -30.08 30.76 -1.60
N GLY A 27 -29.95 31.29 -2.81
CA GLY A 27 -28.77 31.13 -3.67
C GLY A 27 -27.54 31.87 -3.13
N LEU A 28 -27.73 33.04 -2.54
CA LEU A 28 -26.64 33.80 -1.90
C LEU A 28 -26.12 33.09 -0.64
N ALA A 29 -27.00 32.51 0.16
CA ALA A 29 -26.62 31.73 1.35
C ALA A 29 -25.92 30.43 0.98
N LEU A 30 -26.37 29.73 -0.09
CA LEU A 30 -25.74 28.54 -0.58
C LEU A 30 -24.39 28.85 -1.24
N ALA A 31 -24.26 29.93 -1.99
CA ALA A 31 -23.01 30.40 -2.55
C ALA A 31 -21.98 30.72 -1.44
N SER A 32 -22.38 31.38 -0.35
CA SER A 32 -21.49 31.66 0.76
C SER A 32 -21.05 30.40 1.54
N LEU A 33 -21.90 29.38 1.61
CA LEU A 33 -21.58 28.09 2.17
C LEU A 33 -20.66 27.26 1.24
N LEU A 34 -20.86 27.37 -0.06
CA LEU A 34 -20.02 26.75 -1.08
C LEU A 34 -18.66 27.46 -1.20
N GLU A 35 -18.60 28.79 -1.08
CA GLU A 35 -17.35 29.55 -1.01
C GLU A 35 -16.50 29.13 0.21
N ARG A 36 -17.10 28.92 1.38
CA ARG A 36 -16.37 28.39 2.54
C ARG A 36 -15.87 26.96 2.36
N SER A 37 -16.55 26.17 1.54
CA SER A 37 -16.11 24.79 1.17
C SER A 37 -15.14 24.77 -0.01
N ALA A 38 -15.14 25.80 -0.85
CA ALA A 38 -14.26 25.93 -2.02
C ALA A 38 -12.91 26.58 -1.71
N HIS A 39 -12.71 27.10 -0.50
CA HIS A 39 -11.42 27.62 -0.08
C HIS A 39 -10.40 26.58 0.39
N ALA A 40 -10.56 25.30 0.01
CA ALA A 40 -9.38 24.53 -0.38
C ALA A 40 -8.95 25.07 -1.75
N ALA A 41 -8.28 26.21 -1.76
CA ALA A 41 -7.85 26.90 -2.96
C ALA A 41 -7.12 25.90 -3.86
N LEU A 42 -7.75 25.53 -4.98
CA LEU A 42 -7.01 24.91 -6.06
C LEU A 42 -5.90 25.89 -6.46
N PRO A 43 -4.63 25.48 -6.50
CA PRO A 43 -3.57 26.40 -6.88
C PRO A 43 -3.92 26.98 -8.27
N LYS A 44 -3.78 28.30 -8.43
CA LYS A 44 -3.73 28.91 -9.77
C LYS A 44 -2.76 28.12 -10.60
N ALA A 45 -3.00 28.03 -11.92
CA ALA A 45 -2.16 27.35 -12.90
C ALA A 45 -0.66 27.65 -12.65
N GLY A 46 -0.09 26.91 -11.73
CA GLY A 46 1.32 26.80 -11.45
C GLY A 46 1.84 25.60 -12.26
N ASP A 47 3.00 25.12 -11.94
CA ASP A 47 3.71 23.99 -12.57
C ASP A 47 2.90 22.70 -12.82
N GLY A 48 1.58 22.70 -12.56
CA GLY A 48 0.67 21.54 -12.68
C GLY A 48 0.87 20.49 -11.59
N LYS A 49 1.74 20.74 -10.63
CA LYS A 49 2.11 19.81 -9.56
C LYS A 49 1.25 20.06 -8.31
N TRP A 50 0.79 18.99 -7.71
CA TRP A 50 0.14 19.04 -6.42
C TRP A 50 1.18 18.99 -5.28
N HIS A 51 1.30 20.07 -4.53
CA HIS A 51 2.27 20.22 -3.43
C HIS A 51 1.73 19.80 -2.05
N GLY A 52 0.59 19.10 -2.00
CA GLY A 52 -0.06 18.68 -0.76
C GLY A 52 -0.84 19.79 -0.05
N VAL A 53 -1.69 19.39 0.87
CA VAL A 53 -2.42 20.32 1.77
C VAL A 53 -1.58 20.73 2.97
N ILE A 54 -0.60 19.90 3.36
CA ILE A 54 0.31 20.17 4.47
C ILE A 54 1.41 21.09 3.97
N LYS A 55 1.40 22.34 4.43
CA LYS A 55 2.43 23.33 4.05
C LYS A 55 3.64 23.30 4.97
N GLN A 56 3.42 22.91 6.21
CA GLN A 56 4.46 22.72 7.22
C GLN A 56 4.19 21.40 7.94
N PRO A 57 5.15 20.47 7.95
CA PRO A 57 5.02 19.22 8.67
C PRO A 57 4.77 19.45 10.17
N ASP A 58 3.97 18.57 10.77
CA ASP A 58 3.67 18.59 12.22
C ASP A 58 4.84 18.02 13.04
N PHE A 59 5.62 17.10 12.44
CA PHE A 59 6.77 16.45 13.04
C PHE A 59 7.97 16.51 12.08
N PRO A 60 9.21 16.29 12.55
CA PRO A 60 10.35 16.11 11.67
C PRO A 60 10.11 14.99 10.65
N VAL A 61 10.22 15.30 9.37
CA VAL A 61 10.05 14.32 8.29
C VAL A 61 11.24 13.36 8.31
N LYS A 62 11.01 12.10 8.59
CA LYS A 62 11.96 11.00 8.52
C LYS A 62 11.80 10.23 7.22
N ALA A 63 10.58 9.83 6.89
CA ALA A 63 10.26 9.12 5.64
C ALA A 63 9.68 10.09 4.61
N LYS A 64 10.35 10.24 3.48
CA LYS A 64 9.83 10.99 2.32
C LYS A 64 8.97 10.10 1.43
N ARG A 65 9.27 8.80 1.39
CA ARG A 65 8.59 7.80 0.56
C ARG A 65 8.42 6.48 1.29
N ILE A 66 7.48 5.68 0.83
CA ILE A 66 7.18 4.35 1.40
C ILE A 66 7.17 3.31 0.27
N ILE A 67 7.81 2.17 0.52
CA ILE A 67 7.70 0.97 -0.28
C ILE A 67 7.01 -0.10 0.58
N HIS A 68 5.76 -0.42 0.23
CA HIS A 68 4.97 -1.45 0.91
C HIS A 68 5.06 -2.78 0.14
N LEU A 69 5.80 -3.73 0.69
CA LEU A 69 5.92 -5.09 0.20
C LEU A 69 4.81 -5.92 0.84
N CYS A 70 3.70 -6.07 0.14
CA CYS A 70 2.49 -6.72 0.62
C CYS A 70 2.49 -8.21 0.26
N MET A 71 2.63 -9.06 1.28
CA MET A 71 2.59 -10.52 1.17
C MET A 71 1.13 -10.98 1.23
N ALA A 72 0.41 -10.81 0.12
CA ALA A 72 -1.03 -11.03 0.06
C ALA A 72 -1.41 -12.49 0.26
N GLY A 73 -2.25 -12.71 1.24
CA GLY A 73 -2.67 -14.03 1.70
C GLY A 73 -2.31 -14.32 3.15
N GLY A 74 -1.61 -13.40 3.84
CA GLY A 74 -1.26 -13.55 5.25
C GLY A 74 -0.15 -14.58 5.51
N PRO A 75 1.13 -14.18 5.40
CA PRO A 75 2.26 -15.05 5.70
C PRO A 75 2.19 -15.53 7.16
N SER A 76 2.49 -16.81 7.37
CA SER A 76 2.52 -17.36 8.73
C SER A 76 3.67 -16.77 9.53
N GLN A 77 3.35 -16.14 10.65
CA GLN A 77 4.32 -15.61 11.60
C GLN A 77 5.15 -16.74 12.26
N PHE A 78 4.57 -17.93 12.39
CA PHE A 78 5.21 -19.09 13.00
C PHE A 78 6.35 -19.65 12.16
N GLU A 79 6.31 -19.46 10.86
CA GLU A 79 7.34 -19.91 9.93
C GLU A 79 8.19 -18.75 9.39
N SER A 80 8.02 -17.53 9.96
CA SER A 80 8.79 -16.36 9.51
C SER A 80 9.49 -15.61 10.63
N LEU A 81 8.76 -14.92 11.52
CA LEU A 81 9.33 -13.91 12.43
C LEU A 81 9.01 -14.14 13.91
N ASP A 82 8.13 -15.06 14.27
CA ASP A 82 7.66 -15.26 15.65
C ASP A 82 7.86 -16.70 16.13
N PRO A 83 9.06 -17.04 16.66
CA PRO A 83 9.36 -18.38 17.18
C PRO A 83 8.48 -18.73 18.37
N LYS A 84 7.89 -19.95 18.36
CA LYS A 84 6.99 -20.43 19.42
C LYS A 84 7.42 -21.84 19.89
N PRO A 85 8.43 -21.93 20.76
CA PRO A 85 8.89 -23.23 21.27
C PRO A 85 7.81 -23.97 22.08
N GLU A 86 6.93 -23.25 22.79
CA GLU A 86 5.85 -23.90 23.53
C GLU A 86 4.79 -24.50 22.60
N LEU A 87 4.50 -23.84 21.46
CA LEU A 87 3.62 -24.41 20.44
C LEU A 87 4.24 -25.68 19.82
N ALA A 88 5.56 -25.70 19.62
CA ALA A 88 6.25 -26.89 19.11
C ALA A 88 6.13 -28.09 20.07
N LYS A 89 6.12 -27.87 21.39
CA LYS A 89 5.97 -28.96 22.38
C LYS A 89 4.61 -29.64 22.36
N ILE A 90 3.56 -28.92 21.94
CA ILE A 90 2.20 -29.44 21.87
C ILE A 90 1.76 -29.77 20.42
N ASP A 91 2.70 -29.85 19.49
CA ASP A 91 2.39 -30.20 18.09
C ASP A 91 1.51 -31.46 18.02
N LYS A 92 0.46 -31.40 17.20
CA LYS A 92 -0.55 -32.47 17.01
C LYS A 92 -1.36 -32.84 18.25
N GLN A 93 -1.25 -32.08 19.33
CA GLN A 93 -2.10 -32.26 20.52
C GLN A 93 -3.35 -31.36 20.42
N PRO A 94 -4.42 -31.66 21.18
CA PRO A 94 -5.57 -30.77 21.27
C PRO A 94 -5.14 -29.35 21.67
N PHE A 95 -5.57 -28.35 20.91
CA PHE A 95 -5.28 -26.96 21.25
C PHE A 95 -6.11 -26.53 22.47
N PRO A 96 -5.52 -25.81 23.47
CA PRO A 96 -6.24 -25.48 24.70
C PRO A 96 -7.45 -24.58 24.48
N GLU A 97 -8.63 -25.02 24.92
CA GLU A 97 -9.89 -24.26 24.78
C GLU A 97 -9.87 -22.89 25.45
N SER A 98 -9.02 -22.70 26.46
CA SER A 98 -8.87 -21.41 27.17
C SER A 98 -8.51 -20.25 26.24
N TYR A 99 -7.84 -20.51 25.12
CA TYR A 99 -7.50 -19.50 24.10
C TYR A 99 -8.64 -19.20 23.16
N THR A 100 -9.43 -20.21 22.78
CA THR A 100 -10.37 -20.14 21.67
C THR A 100 -11.83 -19.97 22.10
N LYS A 101 -12.14 -20.22 23.37
CA LYS A 101 -13.53 -20.12 23.87
C LYS A 101 -14.10 -18.72 23.68
N GLY A 102 -15.19 -18.65 22.92
CA GLY A 102 -15.85 -17.37 22.60
C GLY A 102 -15.14 -16.51 21.57
N GLN A 103 -14.06 -17.01 20.94
CA GLN A 103 -13.36 -16.30 19.87
C GLN A 103 -13.95 -16.68 18.50
N GLN A 104 -13.87 -15.74 17.56
CA GLN A 104 -14.19 -15.98 16.17
C GLN A 104 -13.04 -16.75 15.51
N LEU A 105 -13.36 -17.86 14.87
CA LEU A 105 -12.46 -18.63 14.02
C LEU A 105 -12.98 -18.55 12.58
N ALA A 106 -12.09 -18.53 11.58
CA ALA A 106 -12.49 -18.47 10.19
C ALA A 106 -13.10 -19.84 9.73
N GLN A 107 -12.30 -20.64 9.04
CA GLN A 107 -12.75 -21.93 8.52
C GLN A 107 -12.69 -23.05 9.57
N LEU A 108 -11.97 -22.85 10.68
CA LEU A 108 -11.87 -23.79 11.79
C LEU A 108 -13.06 -23.75 12.77
N GLN A 109 -14.04 -22.86 12.55
CA GLN A 109 -15.22 -22.74 13.41
C GLN A 109 -15.96 -24.07 13.49
N GLY A 110 -16.14 -24.58 14.71
CA GLY A 110 -16.82 -25.87 14.96
C GLY A 110 -15.97 -27.12 14.70
N SER A 111 -14.71 -26.98 14.31
CA SER A 111 -13.76 -28.07 14.12
C SER A 111 -13.10 -28.50 15.44
N LYS A 112 -12.59 -29.74 15.49
CA LYS A 112 -11.68 -30.16 16.55
C LYS A 112 -10.34 -29.46 16.31
N LEU A 113 -9.92 -28.62 17.26
CA LEU A 113 -8.71 -27.83 17.13
C LEU A 113 -7.50 -28.64 17.59
N GLU A 114 -6.49 -28.70 16.75
CA GLU A 114 -5.22 -29.39 16.98
C GLU A 114 -4.07 -28.39 16.79
N ALA A 115 -3.14 -28.36 17.73
CA ALA A 115 -1.97 -27.48 17.63
C ALA A 115 -1.08 -27.89 16.45
N MET A 116 -0.49 -26.91 15.80
CA MET A 116 0.49 -27.13 14.75
C MET A 116 1.77 -26.36 15.11
N GLY A 117 2.82 -27.09 15.46
CA GLY A 117 4.14 -26.53 15.69
C GLY A 117 4.76 -25.94 14.40
N PRO A 118 5.72 -25.03 14.53
CA PRO A 118 6.51 -24.58 13.39
C PRO A 118 7.29 -25.75 12.76
N PHE A 119 7.34 -25.80 11.42
CA PHE A 119 8.11 -26.81 10.68
C PHE A 119 9.50 -26.29 10.22
N VAL A 120 9.91 -25.12 10.73
CA VAL A 120 11.17 -24.42 10.39
C VAL A 120 12.04 -24.26 11.62
N GLU A 121 13.32 -23.97 11.40
CA GLU A 121 14.26 -23.60 12.45
C GLU A 121 14.41 -22.08 12.52
N PHE A 122 14.49 -21.54 13.73
CA PHE A 122 14.82 -20.15 13.97
C PHE A 122 16.31 -19.99 14.33
N LYS A 123 16.93 -18.97 13.76
CA LYS A 123 18.32 -18.60 14.02
C LYS A 123 18.40 -17.18 14.51
N LYS A 124 19.37 -16.88 15.36
CA LYS A 124 19.69 -15.52 15.76
C LYS A 124 20.59 -14.89 14.73
N TYR A 125 20.21 -13.70 14.27
CA TYR A 125 20.93 -12.95 13.25
C TYR A 125 21.38 -11.60 13.78
N GLY A 126 22.51 -11.09 13.23
CA GLY A 126 23.05 -9.79 13.52
C GLY A 126 23.52 -9.61 14.97
N GLN A 127 23.87 -8.39 15.33
CA GLN A 127 24.20 -7.99 16.70
C GLN A 127 22.94 -7.85 17.55
N SER A 128 21.81 -7.51 16.94
CA SER A 128 20.49 -7.43 17.57
C SER A 128 20.03 -8.80 18.13
N GLY A 129 20.55 -9.90 17.57
CA GLY A 129 20.14 -11.25 17.95
C GLY A 129 18.69 -11.57 17.56
N ALA A 130 18.13 -10.87 16.56
CA ALA A 130 16.76 -11.11 16.09
C ALA A 130 16.60 -12.54 15.58
N GLU A 131 15.57 -13.22 16.06
CA GLU A 131 15.26 -14.60 15.67
C GLU A 131 14.37 -14.57 14.42
N ILE A 132 14.90 -15.10 13.32
CA ILE A 132 14.24 -15.17 12.01
C ILE A 132 14.37 -16.62 11.51
N SER A 133 13.35 -17.13 10.84
CA SER A 133 13.36 -18.51 10.36
C SER A 133 14.40 -18.72 9.26
N ASP A 134 14.83 -19.96 9.09
CA ASP A 134 15.79 -20.39 8.08
C ASP A 134 15.25 -20.32 6.65
N LEU A 135 13.97 -20.00 6.47
CA LEU A 135 13.37 -19.67 5.16
C LEU A 135 13.78 -18.28 4.65
N PHE A 136 14.29 -17.39 5.54
CA PHE A 136 14.63 -16.01 5.21
C PHE A 136 16.09 -15.65 5.54
N PRO A 137 17.07 -16.39 4.99
CA PRO A 137 18.48 -16.17 5.34
C PRO A 137 19.03 -14.81 4.85
N HIS A 138 18.56 -14.28 3.72
CA HIS A 138 19.01 -12.99 3.20
C HIS A 138 18.42 -11.83 4.01
N ILE A 139 17.13 -11.87 4.33
CA ILE A 139 16.48 -10.91 5.24
C ILE A 139 17.13 -11.00 6.62
N GLY A 140 17.41 -12.21 7.12
CA GLY A 140 18.15 -12.42 8.36
C GLY A 140 19.51 -11.72 8.38
N GLY A 141 20.22 -11.73 7.26
CA GLY A 141 21.51 -11.03 7.13
C GLY A 141 21.43 -9.51 7.34
N LEU A 142 20.23 -8.93 7.30
CA LEU A 142 19.97 -7.51 7.53
C LEU A 142 19.27 -7.25 8.90
N ALA A 143 19.26 -8.21 9.82
CA ALA A 143 18.54 -8.13 11.08
C ALA A 143 18.80 -6.84 11.86
N ASP A 144 20.03 -6.31 11.81
CA ASP A 144 20.41 -5.06 12.47
C ASP A 144 19.84 -3.80 11.80
N ASP A 145 19.28 -3.90 10.60
CA ASP A 145 18.59 -2.82 9.89
C ASP A 145 17.06 -2.91 10.02
N LEU A 146 16.53 -4.01 10.57
CA LEU A 146 15.11 -4.27 10.66
C LEU A 146 14.51 -3.84 11.99
N CYS A 147 13.27 -3.37 11.93
CA CYS A 147 12.37 -3.21 13.06
C CYS A 147 11.26 -4.26 12.93
N ILE A 148 11.37 -5.38 13.66
CA ILE A 148 10.41 -6.49 13.62
C ILE A 148 9.31 -6.22 14.63
N VAL A 149 8.04 -6.25 14.20
CA VAL A 149 6.87 -6.11 15.07
C VAL A 149 6.15 -7.46 15.14
N ARG A 150 6.17 -8.10 16.32
CA ARG A 150 5.54 -9.42 16.56
C ARG A 150 4.12 -9.32 17.12
N SER A 151 3.68 -8.13 17.47
CA SER A 151 2.44 -7.90 18.21
C SER A 151 1.35 -7.22 17.36
N MET A 152 1.39 -7.41 16.05
CA MET A 152 0.34 -6.88 15.18
C MET A 152 -0.99 -7.61 15.43
N PHE A 153 -2.10 -6.86 15.34
CA PHE A 153 -3.45 -7.41 15.26
C PHE A 153 -4.32 -6.62 14.30
N THR A 154 -5.41 -7.24 13.83
CA THR A 154 -6.36 -6.63 12.91
C THR A 154 -7.79 -7.02 13.29
N GLU A 155 -8.78 -6.41 12.63
CA GLU A 155 -10.19 -6.61 12.92
C GLU A 155 -10.90 -7.50 11.88
N GLN A 156 -10.21 -7.84 10.77
CA GLN A 156 -10.83 -8.50 9.63
C GLN A 156 -10.18 -9.86 9.35
N ILE A 157 -11.02 -10.90 9.31
CA ILE A 157 -10.58 -12.29 9.18
C ILE A 157 -10.63 -12.83 7.75
N ASN A 158 -11.27 -12.11 6.82
CA ASN A 158 -11.34 -12.46 5.40
C ASN A 158 -10.44 -11.54 4.58
N HIS A 159 -9.78 -12.07 3.55
CA HIS A 159 -8.75 -11.36 2.79
C HIS A 159 -9.19 -10.01 2.24
N ASP A 160 -10.31 -9.94 1.52
CA ASP A 160 -10.68 -8.71 0.84
C ASP A 160 -11.03 -7.55 1.82
N PRO A 161 -11.84 -7.75 2.89
CA PRO A 161 -12.00 -6.75 3.93
C PRO A 161 -10.69 -6.47 4.70
N ALA A 162 -9.84 -7.47 4.95
CA ALA A 162 -8.58 -7.29 5.65
C ALA A 162 -7.57 -6.48 4.83
N HIS A 163 -7.43 -6.78 3.53
CA HIS A 163 -6.66 -5.94 2.61
C HIS A 163 -7.21 -4.52 2.54
N THR A 164 -8.54 -4.38 2.47
CA THR A 164 -9.17 -3.06 2.45
C THR A 164 -8.84 -2.29 3.72
N PHE A 165 -8.96 -2.93 4.88
CA PHE A 165 -8.64 -2.33 6.17
C PHE A 165 -7.16 -1.97 6.31
N MET A 166 -6.24 -2.88 5.93
CA MET A 166 -4.79 -2.63 5.95
C MET A 166 -4.39 -1.46 5.05
N ASN A 167 -5.09 -1.23 3.94
CA ASN A 167 -4.75 -0.17 3.00
C ASN A 167 -5.48 1.15 3.24
N THR A 168 -6.68 1.13 3.84
CA THR A 168 -7.54 2.32 3.95
C THR A 168 -7.90 2.70 5.39
N GLY A 169 -7.52 1.89 6.38
CA GLY A 169 -7.96 2.06 7.78
C GLY A 169 -9.47 1.88 7.96
N SER A 170 -10.19 1.32 6.98
CA SER A 170 -11.64 1.16 7.04
C SER A 170 -12.09 -0.06 6.25
N ILE A 171 -13.11 -0.75 6.77
CA ILE A 171 -13.82 -1.81 6.03
C ILE A 171 -14.90 -1.24 5.11
N ILE A 172 -15.23 0.03 5.28
CA ILE A 172 -16.22 0.72 4.45
C ILE A 172 -15.57 1.09 3.12
N THR A 173 -16.15 0.60 2.03
CA THR A 173 -15.70 0.93 0.68
C THR A 173 -15.80 2.41 0.38
N GLY A 174 -14.91 2.94 -0.48
CA GLY A 174 -14.88 4.35 -0.85
C GLY A 174 -14.02 5.22 0.08
N ARG A 175 -13.32 4.63 1.05
CA ARG A 175 -12.29 5.35 1.82
C ARG A 175 -10.98 5.41 1.05
N PRO A 176 -10.24 6.54 1.13
CA PRO A 176 -8.95 6.67 0.46
C PRO A 176 -7.92 5.70 1.04
N SER A 177 -7.08 5.14 0.18
CA SER A 177 -5.94 4.34 0.60
C SER A 177 -4.83 5.18 1.23
N PHE A 178 -3.92 4.54 1.97
CA PHE A 178 -2.77 5.18 2.61
C PHE A 178 -1.96 6.01 1.61
N GLY A 179 -1.62 5.44 0.44
CA GLY A 179 -0.90 6.15 -0.61
C GLY A 179 -1.66 7.38 -1.15
N SER A 180 -2.99 7.30 -1.23
CA SER A 180 -3.84 8.44 -1.60
C SER A 180 -3.80 9.54 -0.55
N TRP A 181 -3.82 9.19 0.74
CA TRP A 181 -3.66 10.15 1.84
C TRP A 181 -2.30 10.82 1.84
N MET A 182 -1.22 10.05 1.56
CA MET A 182 0.11 10.62 1.42
C MET A 182 0.19 11.65 0.29
N LEU A 183 -0.35 11.32 -0.89
CA LEU A 183 -0.38 12.27 -2.02
C LEU A 183 -1.24 13.49 -1.74
N TYR A 184 -2.38 13.31 -1.08
CA TYR A 184 -3.22 14.43 -0.67
C TYR A 184 -2.50 15.33 0.32
N GLY A 185 -1.88 14.74 1.34
CA GLY A 185 -1.19 15.47 2.41
C GLY A 185 0.10 16.16 1.97
N LEU A 186 0.98 15.42 1.31
CA LEU A 186 2.36 15.84 1.01
C LEU A 186 2.62 16.17 -0.47
N GLY A 187 1.71 15.80 -1.36
CA GLY A 187 1.92 15.94 -2.80
C GLY A 187 2.84 14.89 -3.40
N ALA A 188 3.19 15.05 -4.67
CA ALA A 188 4.13 14.22 -5.40
C ALA A 188 5.51 14.89 -5.46
N GLU A 189 6.60 14.11 -5.37
CA GLU A 189 7.96 14.61 -5.62
C GLU A 189 8.33 14.48 -7.10
N THR A 190 7.72 13.55 -7.81
CA THR A 190 7.91 13.33 -9.24
C THR A 190 6.97 14.20 -10.08
N ASP A 191 7.46 14.63 -11.25
CA ASP A 191 6.67 15.39 -12.23
C ASP A 191 6.22 14.53 -13.42
N ASN A 192 6.93 13.41 -13.67
CA ASN A 192 6.82 12.62 -14.88
C ASN A 192 6.27 11.21 -14.67
N LEU A 193 5.97 10.87 -13.41
CA LEU A 193 5.39 9.58 -13.00
C LEU A 193 4.25 9.81 -12.02
N PRO A 194 3.32 8.84 -11.89
CA PRO A 194 2.36 8.87 -10.79
C PRO A 194 3.07 8.85 -9.43
N GLY A 195 2.60 9.64 -8.48
CA GLY A 195 3.16 9.65 -7.14
C GLY A 195 2.84 8.41 -6.30
N PHE A 196 1.87 7.61 -6.75
CA PHE A 196 1.50 6.32 -6.16
C PHE A 196 1.40 5.25 -7.25
N ILE A 197 2.27 4.22 -7.17
CA ILE A 197 2.34 3.13 -8.15
C ILE A 197 2.13 1.80 -7.45
N VAL A 198 1.38 0.92 -8.11
CA VAL A 198 1.07 -0.44 -7.65
C VAL A 198 1.67 -1.45 -8.63
N LEU A 199 2.38 -2.43 -8.08
CA LEU A 199 2.99 -3.54 -8.80
C LEU A 199 2.42 -4.86 -8.27
N THR A 200 2.36 -5.89 -9.12
CA THR A 200 1.88 -7.21 -8.70
C THR A 200 2.79 -8.31 -9.18
N SER A 201 3.01 -9.30 -8.34
CA SER A 201 3.71 -10.52 -8.70
C SER A 201 3.00 -11.74 -8.15
N THR A 202 3.25 -12.88 -8.78
CA THR A 202 2.73 -14.18 -8.38
C THR A 202 3.73 -15.27 -8.74
N ASN A 203 3.61 -16.44 -8.14
CA ASN A 203 4.41 -17.60 -8.50
C ASN A 203 3.52 -18.67 -9.14
N LYS A 204 3.86 -19.08 -10.37
CA LYS A 204 3.09 -20.09 -11.11
C LYS A 204 3.24 -21.51 -10.54
N LYS A 205 4.24 -21.76 -9.68
CA LYS A 205 4.46 -23.06 -9.02
C LYS A 205 3.54 -23.26 -7.82
N ILE A 206 3.06 -22.15 -7.22
CA ILE A 206 2.09 -22.16 -6.14
C ILE A 206 0.73 -21.86 -6.75
N GLY A 207 -0.23 -22.76 -6.59
CA GLY A 207 -1.59 -22.55 -7.12
C GLY A 207 -2.34 -21.47 -6.37
N GLY A 208 -3.25 -20.76 -7.06
CA GLY A 208 -4.22 -19.87 -6.40
C GLY A 208 -3.67 -18.52 -5.95
N ALA A 209 -3.28 -17.65 -6.91
CA ALA A 209 -2.92 -16.28 -6.58
C ALA A 209 -4.06 -15.56 -5.85
N GLN A 210 -3.76 -14.99 -4.68
CA GLN A 210 -4.74 -14.23 -3.88
C GLN A 210 -5.36 -13.10 -4.71
N PRO A 211 -6.69 -13.02 -4.81
CA PRO A 211 -7.36 -11.89 -5.45
C PRO A 211 -7.08 -10.58 -4.72
N ILE A 212 -6.78 -9.55 -5.48
CA ILE A 212 -6.64 -8.17 -5.00
C ILE A 212 -7.57 -7.26 -5.80
N SER A 213 -7.98 -6.15 -5.22
CA SER A 213 -8.98 -5.26 -5.78
C SER A 213 -8.46 -3.81 -5.86
N ALA A 214 -8.82 -3.09 -6.93
CA ALA A 214 -8.45 -1.70 -7.13
C ALA A 214 -8.90 -0.76 -5.99
N ARG A 215 -9.89 -1.15 -5.18
CA ARG A 215 -10.29 -0.39 -3.99
C ARG A 215 -9.16 -0.24 -2.97
N GLN A 216 -8.18 -1.17 -2.96
CA GLN A 216 -7.04 -1.16 -2.03
C GLN A 216 -6.05 -0.03 -2.31
N TRP A 217 -6.10 0.57 -3.52
CA TRP A 217 -5.30 1.75 -3.90
C TRP A 217 -6.14 2.90 -4.46
N SER A 218 -7.44 2.88 -4.16
CA SER A 218 -8.39 3.91 -4.60
C SER A 218 -8.19 5.24 -3.88
N ALA A 219 -8.48 6.33 -4.58
CA ALA A 219 -8.61 7.66 -3.98
C ALA A 219 -9.87 7.80 -3.12
N GLY A 220 -10.87 6.91 -3.28
CA GLY A 220 -12.11 6.96 -2.51
C GLY A 220 -12.83 8.32 -2.64
N ILE A 221 -13.04 8.97 -1.51
CA ILE A 221 -13.68 10.32 -1.43
C ILE A 221 -12.75 11.47 -1.84
N LEU A 222 -11.46 11.22 -2.00
CA LEU A 222 -10.52 12.21 -2.52
C LEU A 222 -10.63 12.30 -4.06
N PRO A 223 -10.21 13.41 -4.69
CA PRO A 223 -10.10 13.50 -6.15
C PRO A 223 -9.29 12.35 -6.75
N SER A 224 -9.71 11.88 -7.93
CA SER A 224 -9.14 10.70 -8.59
C SER A 224 -7.64 10.83 -8.94
N LYS A 225 -7.08 12.04 -8.98
CA LYS A 225 -5.64 12.30 -9.18
C LYS A 225 -4.75 11.71 -8.07
N PHE A 226 -5.30 11.37 -6.91
CA PHE A 226 -4.56 10.76 -5.80
C PHE A 226 -4.61 9.23 -5.80
N GLN A 227 -5.32 8.63 -6.77
CA GLN A 227 -5.42 7.18 -6.88
C GLN A 227 -4.09 6.55 -7.26
N GLY A 228 -3.83 5.36 -6.70
CA GLY A 228 -2.72 4.53 -7.13
C GLY A 228 -2.93 4.03 -8.57
N ILE A 229 -1.86 4.01 -9.33
CA ILE A 229 -1.86 3.52 -10.72
C ILE A 229 -1.13 2.20 -10.76
N MET A 230 -1.84 1.16 -11.18
CA MET A 230 -1.24 -0.16 -11.36
C MET A 230 -0.45 -0.19 -12.66
N PHE A 231 0.84 -0.51 -12.56
CA PHE A 231 1.69 -0.82 -13.69
C PHE A 231 1.65 -2.32 -13.98
N ASN A 232 1.68 -2.68 -15.24
CA ASN A 232 1.88 -4.07 -15.62
C ASN A 232 3.29 -4.50 -15.22
N SER A 233 3.39 -5.62 -14.55
CA SER A 233 4.67 -6.14 -14.08
C SER A 233 5.46 -6.84 -15.19
N SER A 234 4.83 -7.13 -16.32
CA SER A 234 5.48 -7.74 -17.49
C SER A 234 4.95 -7.13 -18.79
N GLY A 235 5.78 -7.09 -19.82
CA GLY A 235 5.48 -6.38 -21.06
C GLY A 235 5.49 -4.86 -20.89
N ASP A 236 4.63 -4.16 -21.62
CA ASP A 236 4.50 -2.71 -21.48
C ASP A 236 3.94 -2.36 -20.09
N ALA A 237 4.70 -1.62 -19.29
CA ALA A 237 4.31 -1.23 -17.95
C ALA A 237 3.00 -0.42 -17.93
N VAL A 238 2.75 0.34 -18.98
CA VAL A 238 1.51 1.09 -19.21
C VAL A 238 1.04 0.82 -20.62
N HIS A 239 -0.19 0.33 -20.79
CA HIS A 239 -0.76 0.09 -22.09
C HIS A 239 -0.92 1.38 -22.89
N TYR A 240 -0.66 1.31 -24.19
CA TYR A 240 -0.83 2.43 -25.12
C TYR A 240 -0.03 3.68 -24.75
N ILE A 241 1.11 3.52 -24.06
CA ILE A 241 1.95 4.65 -23.65
C ILE A 241 2.61 5.32 -24.85
N GLY A 242 2.91 4.61 -25.92
CA GLY A 242 3.47 5.15 -27.16
C GLY A 242 2.44 5.90 -28.01
N ASN A 243 2.92 6.79 -28.86
CA ASN A 243 2.06 7.44 -29.84
C ASN A 243 1.49 6.43 -30.85
N PRO A 244 0.29 6.68 -31.40
CA PRO A 244 -0.23 5.89 -32.51
C PRO A 244 0.75 5.91 -33.71
N PRO A 245 0.78 4.87 -34.54
CA PRO A 245 1.58 4.88 -35.77
C PRO A 245 1.31 6.11 -36.64
N GLY A 246 2.38 6.79 -37.06
CA GLY A 246 2.30 7.99 -37.88
C GLY A 246 2.09 9.31 -37.15
N VAL A 247 1.95 9.28 -35.80
CA VAL A 247 1.86 10.48 -34.96
C VAL A 247 3.19 10.75 -34.26
N CYS A 248 3.81 11.89 -34.53
CA CYS A 248 5.01 12.28 -33.84
C CYS A 248 4.71 12.94 -32.49
N GLN A 249 5.73 13.07 -31.62
CA GLN A 249 5.56 13.63 -30.27
C GLN A 249 5.04 15.08 -30.27
N SER A 250 5.45 15.89 -31.23
CA SER A 250 4.98 17.29 -31.37
C SER A 250 3.49 17.35 -31.76
N GLU A 251 3.04 16.47 -32.63
CA GLU A 251 1.60 16.39 -33.00
C GLU A 251 0.77 15.91 -31.82
N GLN A 252 1.23 14.89 -31.10
CA GLN A 252 0.57 14.42 -29.89
C GLN A 252 0.47 15.53 -28.83
N ARG A 253 1.53 16.33 -28.67
CA ARG A 253 1.52 17.49 -27.78
C ARG A 253 0.45 18.49 -28.15
N GLN A 254 0.33 18.83 -29.43
CA GLN A 254 -0.74 19.75 -29.92
C GLN A 254 -2.13 19.22 -29.64
N VAL A 255 -2.36 17.91 -29.84
CA VAL A 255 -3.67 17.28 -29.52
C VAL A 255 -3.99 17.41 -28.03
N ILE A 256 -3.03 17.17 -27.15
CA ILE A 256 -3.23 17.30 -25.71
C ILE A 256 -3.48 18.76 -25.30
N GLU A 257 -2.77 19.70 -25.87
CA GLU A 257 -2.97 21.14 -25.60
C GLU A 257 -4.38 21.57 -26.02
N GLU A 258 -4.88 21.10 -27.18
CA GLU A 258 -6.25 21.38 -27.61
C GLU A 258 -7.30 20.75 -26.70
N ILE A 259 -7.12 19.48 -26.30
CA ILE A 259 -8.00 18.81 -25.34
C ILE A 259 -8.03 19.57 -24.00
N ASN A 260 -6.87 19.99 -23.50
CA ASN A 260 -6.76 20.73 -22.25
C ASN A 260 -7.42 22.12 -22.36
N ARG A 261 -7.30 22.79 -23.51
CA ARG A 261 -7.99 24.04 -23.76
C ARG A 261 -9.54 23.87 -23.74
N MET A 262 -10.04 22.82 -24.39
CA MET A 262 -11.48 22.49 -24.36
C MET A 262 -11.97 22.17 -22.94
N ASN A 263 -11.17 21.38 -22.20
CA ASN A 263 -11.46 21.08 -20.80
C ASN A 263 -11.43 22.35 -19.93
N GLY A 264 -10.53 23.30 -20.21
CA GLY A 264 -10.47 24.59 -19.53
C GLY A 264 -11.77 25.37 -19.66
N TYR A 265 -12.34 25.50 -20.87
CA TYR A 265 -13.64 26.11 -21.06
C TYR A 265 -14.76 25.42 -20.31
N ALA A 266 -14.76 24.07 -20.33
CA ALA A 266 -15.74 23.29 -19.57
C ALA A 266 -15.58 23.46 -18.05
N ALA A 267 -14.38 23.67 -17.55
CA ALA A 267 -14.11 23.92 -16.13
C ALA A 267 -14.67 25.27 -15.66
N GLU A 268 -14.55 26.31 -16.49
CA GLU A 268 -15.10 27.64 -16.21
C GLU A 268 -16.64 27.64 -16.17
N GLU A 269 -17.29 26.84 -17.03
CA GLU A 269 -18.75 26.76 -17.07
C GLU A 269 -19.36 25.86 -16.00
N ARG A 270 -18.69 24.75 -15.66
CA ARG A 270 -19.29 23.66 -14.85
C ARG A 270 -18.85 23.64 -13.39
N PHE A 271 -17.78 24.34 -13.02
CA PHE A 271 -17.21 24.35 -11.67
C PHE A 271 -16.94 22.94 -11.10
N ASP A 272 -16.58 22.00 -11.99
CA ASP A 272 -16.33 20.61 -11.62
C ASP A 272 -14.82 20.35 -11.41
N PRO A 273 -14.36 20.07 -10.17
CA PRO A 273 -12.95 19.87 -9.86
C PRO A 273 -12.35 18.66 -10.60
N GLU A 274 -13.16 17.67 -11.03
CA GLU A 274 -12.68 16.53 -11.80
C GLU A 274 -12.21 16.92 -13.22
N ILE A 275 -12.66 18.05 -13.76
CA ILE A 275 -12.15 18.54 -15.04
C ILE A 275 -10.68 18.96 -14.92
N GLN A 276 -10.29 19.62 -13.84
CA GLN A 276 -8.90 19.96 -13.56
C GLN A 276 -8.05 18.68 -13.33
N THR A 277 -8.63 17.68 -12.70
CA THR A 277 -7.99 16.37 -12.55
C THR A 277 -7.71 15.73 -13.92
N ARG A 278 -8.65 15.77 -14.85
CA ARG A 278 -8.47 15.26 -16.23
C ARG A 278 -7.35 15.99 -16.97
N ILE A 279 -7.30 17.31 -16.90
CA ILE A 279 -6.22 18.11 -17.49
C ILE A 279 -4.87 17.63 -16.98
N SER A 280 -4.74 17.50 -15.65
CA SER A 280 -3.51 17.03 -15.01
C SER A 280 -3.14 15.60 -15.43
N GLN A 281 -4.14 14.72 -15.61
CA GLN A 281 -3.93 13.33 -16.05
C GLN A 281 -3.44 13.25 -17.49
N TYR A 282 -3.99 14.05 -18.42
CA TYR A 282 -3.49 14.11 -19.81
C TYR A 282 -2.04 14.60 -19.86
N GLU A 283 -1.70 15.63 -19.09
CA GLU A 283 -0.34 16.14 -19.01
C GLU A 283 0.62 15.09 -18.43
N LEU A 284 0.20 14.39 -17.38
CA LEU A 284 0.99 13.32 -16.80
C LEU A 284 1.20 12.16 -17.79
N ALA A 285 0.12 11.71 -18.47
CA ALA A 285 0.18 10.65 -19.47
C ALA A 285 1.16 10.99 -20.61
N PHE A 286 1.18 12.24 -21.07
CA PHE A 286 2.13 12.70 -22.07
C PHE A 286 3.59 12.64 -21.56
N ARG A 287 3.85 13.11 -20.34
CA ARG A 287 5.20 13.04 -19.74
C ARG A 287 5.64 11.59 -19.52
N MET A 288 4.72 10.70 -19.20
CA MET A 288 4.99 9.27 -19.02
C MET A 288 5.45 8.59 -20.32
N GLN A 289 5.11 9.10 -21.49
CA GLN A 289 5.57 8.53 -22.76
C GLN A 289 7.10 8.45 -22.90
N THR A 290 7.81 9.33 -22.22
CA THR A 290 9.30 9.31 -22.19
C THR A 290 9.81 8.66 -20.91
N SER A 291 9.19 8.95 -19.76
CA SER A 291 9.71 8.53 -18.46
C SER A 291 9.47 7.04 -18.18
N VAL A 292 8.40 6.44 -18.66
CA VAL A 292 8.11 5.01 -18.44
C VAL A 292 9.07 4.11 -19.21
N PRO A 293 9.34 4.31 -20.51
CA PRO A 293 10.36 3.53 -21.22
C PRO A 293 11.74 3.64 -20.57
N ASP A 294 12.17 4.85 -20.15
CA ASP A 294 13.44 5.02 -19.43
C ASP A 294 13.45 4.31 -18.06
N LEU A 295 12.34 4.33 -17.33
CA LEU A 295 12.17 3.64 -16.06
C LEU A 295 12.32 2.11 -16.22
N THR A 296 11.73 1.54 -17.26
CA THR A 296 11.69 0.09 -17.52
C THR A 296 12.86 -0.44 -18.34
N ASP A 297 13.75 0.43 -18.80
CA ASP A 297 14.99 0.05 -19.46
C ASP A 297 16.04 -0.43 -18.45
N PHE A 298 16.03 -1.71 -18.17
CA PHE A 298 16.96 -2.37 -17.26
C PHE A 298 18.36 -2.59 -17.85
N SER A 299 18.58 -2.29 -19.13
CA SER A 299 19.91 -2.40 -19.76
C SER A 299 20.95 -1.48 -19.13
N LYS A 300 20.49 -0.47 -18.39
CA LYS A 300 21.33 0.48 -17.63
C LYS A 300 21.76 -0.05 -16.26
N GLU A 301 21.20 -1.16 -15.80
CA GLU A 301 21.61 -1.79 -14.54
C GLU A 301 22.86 -2.67 -14.74
N SER A 302 23.74 -2.68 -13.76
CA SER A 302 24.91 -3.56 -13.80
C SER A 302 24.50 -5.02 -13.62
N LYS A 303 25.34 -5.92 -14.13
CA LYS A 303 25.15 -7.36 -13.94
C LYS A 303 25.07 -7.72 -12.46
N GLU A 304 25.94 -7.13 -11.65
CA GLU A 304 26.00 -7.35 -10.20
C GLU A 304 24.70 -6.93 -9.52
N THR A 305 24.09 -5.82 -9.96
CA THR A 305 22.77 -5.39 -9.46
C THR A 305 21.69 -6.41 -9.82
N ILE A 306 21.64 -6.85 -11.07
CA ILE A 306 20.67 -7.85 -11.54
C ILE A 306 20.79 -9.14 -10.74
N GLU A 307 22.02 -9.66 -10.57
CA GLU A 307 22.31 -10.89 -9.82
C GLU A 307 21.99 -10.72 -8.32
N ARG A 308 22.30 -9.57 -7.73
CA ARG A 308 22.02 -9.25 -6.33
C ARG A 308 20.52 -9.33 -6.01
N TYR A 309 19.67 -8.79 -6.90
CA TYR A 309 18.23 -8.89 -6.75
C TYR A 309 17.68 -10.28 -7.08
N GLY A 310 18.48 -11.18 -7.63
CA GLY A 310 18.03 -12.48 -8.07
C GLY A 310 17.11 -12.44 -9.31
N VAL A 311 17.25 -11.39 -10.13
CA VAL A 311 16.44 -11.21 -11.34
C VAL A 311 16.92 -12.13 -12.42
N ALA A 312 16.09 -13.11 -12.80
CA ALA A 312 16.42 -14.04 -13.89
C ALA A 312 16.27 -13.37 -15.26
N GLN A 313 15.20 -12.63 -15.45
CA GLN A 313 14.94 -11.85 -16.66
C GLN A 313 14.26 -10.52 -16.25
N PRO A 314 14.91 -9.37 -16.46
CA PRO A 314 14.32 -8.08 -16.15
C PRO A 314 12.99 -7.86 -16.87
N GLY A 315 11.99 -7.36 -16.14
CA GLY A 315 10.66 -7.12 -16.69
C GLY A 315 9.78 -8.37 -16.85
N ASP A 316 10.14 -9.51 -16.23
CA ASP A 316 9.39 -10.78 -16.30
C ASP A 316 8.16 -10.86 -15.37
N GLY A 317 7.94 -9.82 -14.56
CA GLY A 317 6.85 -9.75 -13.57
C GLY A 317 7.13 -10.52 -12.28
N SER A 318 8.34 -11.07 -12.10
CA SER A 318 8.75 -11.67 -10.83
C SER A 318 8.81 -10.64 -9.70
N PHE A 319 8.74 -11.11 -8.46
CA PHE A 319 8.92 -10.25 -7.29
C PHE A 319 10.30 -9.57 -7.30
N ALA A 320 11.33 -10.29 -7.73
CA ALA A 320 12.68 -9.79 -7.88
C ALA A 320 12.78 -8.62 -8.86
N SER A 321 12.20 -8.78 -10.06
CA SER A 321 12.15 -7.71 -11.07
C SER A 321 11.35 -6.50 -10.57
N ASN A 322 10.26 -6.74 -9.85
CA ASN A 322 9.44 -5.66 -9.27
C ASN A 322 10.13 -4.95 -8.10
N CYS A 323 10.95 -5.64 -7.28
CA CYS A 323 11.78 -4.97 -6.25
C CYS A 323 12.82 -4.03 -6.89
N LEU A 324 13.48 -4.47 -7.96
CA LEU A 324 14.40 -3.62 -8.72
C LEU A 324 13.67 -2.41 -9.34
N LEU A 325 12.46 -2.64 -9.89
CA LEU A 325 11.64 -1.55 -10.42
C LEU A 325 11.20 -0.59 -9.29
N ALA A 326 10.87 -1.11 -8.10
CA ALA A 326 10.49 -0.27 -6.94
C ALA A 326 11.65 0.64 -6.51
N ARG A 327 12.90 0.17 -6.51
CA ARG A 327 14.07 1.01 -6.27
C ARG A 327 14.18 2.12 -7.31
N ARG A 328 14.03 1.80 -8.61
CA ARG A 328 14.09 2.78 -9.71
C ARG A 328 12.96 3.81 -9.64
N LEU A 329 11.77 3.41 -9.19
CA LEU A 329 10.65 4.32 -8.91
C LEU A 329 10.95 5.26 -7.75
N ALA A 330 11.55 4.73 -6.67
CA ALA A 330 11.95 5.51 -5.51
C ALA A 330 12.99 6.58 -5.87
N GLU A 331 13.99 6.24 -6.71
CA GLU A 331 14.99 7.17 -7.24
C GLU A 331 14.37 8.32 -8.05
N ARG A 332 13.21 8.07 -8.69
CA ARG A 332 12.49 9.07 -9.49
C ARG A 332 11.43 9.83 -8.71
N GLY A 333 11.43 9.72 -7.38
CA GLY A 333 10.54 10.48 -6.49
C GLY A 333 9.10 9.97 -6.43
N VAL A 334 8.86 8.70 -6.75
CA VAL A 334 7.54 8.10 -6.48
C VAL A 334 7.37 7.97 -4.97
N ARG A 335 6.32 8.60 -4.43
CA ARG A 335 6.12 8.75 -2.98
C ARG A 335 5.60 7.49 -2.31
N PHE A 336 4.72 6.75 -2.98
CA PHE A 336 4.18 5.49 -2.46
C PHE A 336 4.25 4.40 -3.52
N ILE A 337 4.94 3.32 -3.20
CA ILE A 337 5.12 2.16 -4.08
C ILE A 337 4.56 0.96 -3.34
N GLN A 338 3.56 0.30 -3.91
CA GLN A 338 2.95 -0.87 -3.33
C GLN A 338 3.19 -2.08 -4.23
N LEU A 339 3.84 -3.10 -3.70
CA LEU A 339 4.17 -4.31 -4.41
C LEU A 339 3.49 -5.51 -3.75
N TYR A 340 2.54 -6.13 -4.45
CA TYR A 340 1.86 -7.34 -4.01
C TYR A 340 2.58 -8.60 -4.50
N HIS A 341 2.92 -9.50 -3.56
CA HIS A 341 3.25 -10.90 -3.84
C HIS A 341 2.08 -11.77 -3.38
N ARG A 342 1.41 -12.48 -4.30
CA ARG A 342 0.02 -12.93 -4.15
C ARG A 342 -0.13 -14.42 -3.88
N VAL A 343 0.75 -15.06 -3.10
CA VAL A 343 0.76 -16.52 -2.93
C VAL A 343 0.87 -17.00 -1.47
N TRP A 344 0.37 -16.22 -0.50
CA TRP A 344 0.58 -16.51 0.93
C TRP A 344 -0.64 -17.14 1.64
N ASP A 345 -1.67 -17.52 0.91
CA ASP A 345 -2.89 -18.10 1.48
C ASP A 345 -2.78 -19.62 1.65
N HIS A 346 -2.04 -20.06 2.65
CA HIS A 346 -1.66 -21.47 2.85
C HIS A 346 -2.63 -22.23 3.78
N HIS A 347 -3.85 -22.50 3.32
CA HIS A 347 -4.81 -23.36 4.01
C HIS A 347 -4.47 -24.86 3.94
N ARG A 348 -3.53 -25.23 3.09
CA ARG A 348 -3.01 -26.59 2.89
C ARG A 348 -1.61 -26.51 2.28
N ASN A 349 -0.84 -27.60 2.40
CA ASN A 349 0.50 -27.72 1.82
C ASN A 349 1.47 -26.61 2.25
N ILE A 350 1.26 -26.00 3.42
CA ILE A 350 2.10 -24.88 3.88
C ILE A 350 3.58 -25.27 3.96
N SER A 351 3.87 -26.51 4.37
CA SER A 351 5.23 -27.03 4.47
C SER A 351 5.96 -27.11 3.12
N LYS A 352 5.23 -27.16 2.01
CA LYS A 352 5.76 -27.19 0.64
C LYS A 352 5.73 -25.82 -0.04
N ASP A 353 4.64 -25.09 0.14
CA ASP A 353 4.36 -23.88 -0.64
C ASP A 353 5.03 -22.65 -0.01
N MET A 354 5.09 -22.56 1.33
CA MET A 354 5.72 -21.44 2.01
C MET A 354 7.24 -21.33 1.75
N PRO A 355 8.05 -22.41 1.72
CA PRO A 355 9.45 -22.31 1.32
C PRO A 355 9.65 -21.76 -0.09
N VAL A 356 8.74 -22.08 -1.02
CA VAL A 356 8.78 -21.55 -2.40
C VAL A 356 8.45 -20.06 -2.40
N ALA A 357 7.41 -19.65 -1.66
CA ALA A 357 7.02 -18.24 -1.53
C ALA A 357 8.12 -17.42 -0.83
N ALA A 358 8.72 -17.96 0.24
CA ALA A 358 9.83 -17.33 0.95
C ALA A 358 11.04 -17.11 0.04
N LYS A 359 11.42 -18.12 -0.74
CA LYS A 359 12.53 -18.02 -1.69
C LYS A 359 12.33 -16.93 -2.74
N ASP A 360 11.09 -16.70 -3.16
CA ASP A 360 10.78 -15.65 -4.15
C ASP A 360 11.04 -14.24 -3.60
N VAL A 361 10.88 -14.05 -2.28
CA VAL A 361 10.88 -12.71 -1.70
C VAL A 361 12.11 -12.41 -0.82
N ASP A 362 12.79 -13.42 -0.31
CA ASP A 362 13.88 -13.26 0.65
C ASP A 362 15.06 -12.46 0.05
N GLN A 363 15.68 -12.98 -0.99
CA GLN A 363 16.82 -12.32 -1.64
C GLN A 363 16.47 -10.93 -2.19
N PRO A 364 15.38 -10.73 -2.98
CA PRO A 364 15.10 -9.42 -3.56
C PRO A 364 14.65 -8.37 -2.53
N THR A 365 14.01 -8.79 -1.44
CA THR A 365 13.71 -7.85 -0.33
C THR A 365 15.00 -7.38 0.34
N ALA A 366 15.91 -8.30 0.65
CA ALA A 366 17.20 -7.96 1.23
C ALA A 366 18.04 -7.09 0.27
N ALA A 367 18.04 -7.41 -1.02
CA ALA A 367 18.72 -6.62 -2.03
C ALA A 367 18.18 -5.20 -2.11
N LEU A 368 16.84 -5.02 -2.06
CA LEU A 368 16.19 -3.70 -2.08
C LEU A 368 16.63 -2.85 -0.88
N ILE A 369 16.59 -3.40 0.34
CA ILE A 369 16.98 -2.70 1.56
C ILE A 369 18.46 -2.29 1.49
N ALA A 370 19.32 -3.23 1.14
CA ALA A 370 20.76 -2.99 1.08
C ALA A 370 21.14 -2.01 -0.05
N ASP A 371 20.51 -2.08 -1.23
CA ASP A 371 20.75 -1.15 -2.34
C ASP A 371 20.30 0.28 -1.99
N LEU A 372 19.15 0.43 -1.34
CA LEU A 372 18.71 1.74 -0.83
C LEU A 372 19.65 2.29 0.24
N LYS A 373 20.18 1.43 1.12
CA LYS A 373 21.15 1.82 2.16
C LYS A 373 22.46 2.31 1.52
N GLU A 374 23.02 1.58 0.58
CA GLU A 374 24.25 1.95 -0.15
C GLU A 374 24.09 3.25 -0.95
N ARG A 375 22.90 3.53 -1.44
CA ARG A 375 22.58 4.79 -2.15
C ARG A 375 22.27 5.95 -1.22
N GLY A 376 22.29 5.76 0.09
CA GLY A 376 21.93 6.78 1.08
C GLY A 376 20.43 7.15 1.03
N MET A 377 19.59 6.26 0.53
CA MET A 377 18.13 6.48 0.38
C MET A 377 17.31 5.77 1.47
N LEU A 378 17.89 4.82 2.20
CA LEU A 378 17.15 4.05 3.21
C LEU A 378 16.69 4.95 4.36
N ASP A 379 17.48 5.96 4.74
CA ASP A 379 17.16 6.85 5.85
C ASP A 379 15.86 7.64 5.61
N ASP A 380 15.53 7.93 4.34
CA ASP A 380 14.33 8.67 3.96
C ASP A 380 13.30 7.81 3.19
N THR A 381 13.49 6.50 3.14
CA THR A 381 12.59 5.52 2.54
C THR A 381 12.15 4.49 3.57
N LEU A 382 10.86 4.50 3.94
CA LEU A 382 10.29 3.49 4.80
C LEU A 382 9.91 2.25 3.98
N ILE A 383 10.46 1.11 4.33
CA ILE A 383 10.04 -0.18 3.80
C ILE A 383 9.13 -0.84 4.83
N LEU A 384 7.96 -1.30 4.39
CA LEU A 384 7.03 -2.11 5.16
C LEU A 384 6.89 -3.48 4.48
N TRP A 385 7.16 -4.56 5.19
CA TRP A 385 6.96 -5.94 4.72
C TRP A 385 5.97 -6.65 5.64
N GLY A 386 4.90 -7.19 5.08
CA GLY A 386 3.89 -7.94 5.84
C GLY A 386 2.64 -8.23 5.03
N GLY A 387 1.72 -8.96 5.63
CA GLY A 387 0.40 -9.28 5.06
C GLY A 387 -0.73 -8.55 5.77
N GLU A 388 -1.95 -8.90 5.40
CA GLU A 388 -3.18 -8.30 5.92
C GLU A 388 -3.62 -8.87 7.28
N PHE A 389 -3.15 -10.07 7.64
CA PHE A 389 -3.32 -10.76 8.93
C PHE A 389 -2.30 -11.90 9.05
N GLY A 390 -2.38 -12.67 10.12
CA GLY A 390 -1.53 -13.83 10.38
C GLY A 390 -2.25 -15.17 10.18
N ARG A 391 -1.64 -16.21 10.72
CA ARG A 391 -2.15 -17.59 10.64
C ARG A 391 -2.35 -18.17 12.05
N THR A 392 -3.29 -19.13 12.16
CA THR A 392 -3.61 -19.78 13.43
C THR A 392 -2.46 -20.66 13.91
N PRO A 393 -2.25 -20.76 15.26
CA PRO A 393 -1.39 -21.79 15.84
C PRO A 393 -2.01 -23.20 15.74
N MET A 394 -3.20 -23.30 15.19
CA MET A 394 -3.89 -24.57 14.96
C MET A 394 -3.76 -24.99 13.52
N SER A 395 -3.73 -26.32 13.32
CA SER A 395 -3.68 -26.92 12.00
C SER A 395 -5.03 -26.85 11.29
N GLN A 396 -4.97 -26.64 9.98
CA GLN A 396 -6.08 -26.81 9.07
C GLN A 396 -5.75 -27.92 8.09
N GLY A 397 -6.56 -29.00 8.08
CA GLY A 397 -6.35 -30.12 7.17
C GLY A 397 -5.03 -30.88 7.34
N GLY A 398 -4.36 -30.75 8.48
CA GLY A 398 -3.12 -31.44 8.83
C GLY A 398 -1.82 -30.75 8.36
N ASP A 399 -1.84 -30.02 7.25
CA ASP A 399 -0.70 -29.28 6.70
C ASP A 399 -1.15 -27.94 6.11
N GLY A 400 -1.77 -27.12 6.94
CA GLY A 400 -2.19 -25.77 6.61
C GLY A 400 -2.56 -25.01 7.87
N ARG A 401 -2.73 -23.70 7.76
CA ARG A 401 -3.15 -22.83 8.85
C ARG A 401 -4.31 -21.95 8.38
N ASP A 402 -5.28 -21.74 9.25
CA ASP A 402 -6.41 -20.85 8.99
C ASP A 402 -6.02 -19.36 9.19
N HIS A 403 -6.89 -18.45 8.81
CA HIS A 403 -6.72 -17.01 9.03
C HIS A 403 -6.73 -16.68 10.53
N HIS A 404 -5.87 -15.75 10.94
CA HIS A 404 -5.79 -15.30 12.32
C HIS A 404 -5.57 -13.79 12.44
N ILE A 405 -6.39 -13.15 13.29
CA ILE A 405 -6.42 -11.69 13.41
C ILE A 405 -5.80 -11.16 14.69
N LEU A 406 -5.63 -12.00 15.72
CA LEU A 406 -5.27 -11.57 17.06
C LEU A 406 -3.75 -11.47 17.30
N GLY A 407 -2.95 -12.05 16.41
CA GLY A 407 -1.49 -12.03 16.51
C GLY A 407 -0.86 -12.31 15.15
N PHE A 408 -0.03 -11.39 14.65
CA PHE A 408 0.79 -11.61 13.47
C PHE A 408 2.02 -10.69 13.48
N SER A 409 2.94 -10.93 12.55
CA SER A 409 4.20 -10.20 12.50
C SER A 409 4.38 -9.50 11.16
N LEU A 410 5.07 -8.36 11.22
CA LEU A 410 5.60 -7.64 10.07
C LEU A 410 7.00 -7.12 10.42
N PHE A 411 7.71 -6.56 9.46
CA PHE A 411 8.87 -5.73 9.75
C PHE A 411 8.87 -4.44 8.93
N MET A 412 9.60 -3.47 9.46
CA MET A 412 9.90 -2.21 8.79
C MET A 412 11.41 -2.02 8.70
N ALA A 413 11.86 -1.21 7.73
CA ALA A 413 13.26 -0.80 7.62
C ALA A 413 13.36 0.62 7.09
N GLY A 414 14.35 1.39 7.56
CA GLY A 414 14.60 2.75 7.11
C GLY A 414 13.51 3.76 7.49
N GLY A 415 13.51 4.93 6.88
CA GLY A 415 12.49 5.96 7.07
C GLY A 415 12.30 6.42 8.51
N GLY A 416 13.33 6.29 9.37
CA GLY A 416 13.31 6.72 10.75
C GLY A 416 12.70 5.71 11.74
N VAL A 417 12.52 4.42 11.37
CA VAL A 417 12.25 3.37 12.36
C VAL A 417 13.53 2.99 13.08
N LYS A 418 13.43 2.50 14.33
CA LYS A 418 14.58 2.01 15.10
C LYS A 418 15.13 0.73 14.46
N PRO A 419 16.37 0.71 14.00
CA PRO A 419 16.98 -0.50 13.46
C PRO A 419 17.39 -1.48 14.56
N GLY A 420 17.41 -2.78 14.23
CA GLY A 420 17.85 -3.85 15.12
C GLY A 420 16.89 -4.11 16.31
N VAL A 421 15.61 -3.78 16.18
CA VAL A 421 14.63 -3.93 17.26
C VAL A 421 13.61 -5.01 16.92
N THR A 422 13.34 -5.89 17.90
CA THR A 422 12.13 -6.73 17.91
C THR A 422 11.17 -6.15 18.94
N TYR A 423 10.00 -5.73 18.49
CA TYR A 423 8.99 -4.99 19.27
C TYR A 423 7.72 -5.81 19.47
N GLY A 424 7.26 -5.84 20.70
CA GLY A 424 6.05 -6.52 21.09
C GLY A 424 6.16 -8.04 21.04
N GLU A 425 5.19 -8.72 21.63
CA GLU A 425 5.17 -10.18 21.69
C GLU A 425 3.74 -10.70 21.60
N THR A 426 3.58 -11.87 21.00
CA THR A 426 2.39 -12.71 21.16
C THR A 426 2.57 -13.61 22.37
N ASP A 427 1.49 -14.23 22.89
CA ASP A 427 1.54 -15.22 23.96
C ASP A 427 2.42 -16.44 23.58
N GLU A 428 2.61 -17.35 24.53
CA GLU A 428 3.50 -18.51 24.35
C GLU A 428 3.11 -19.45 23.22
N LEU A 429 1.81 -19.45 22.84
CA LEU A 429 1.30 -20.23 21.71
C LEU A 429 1.14 -19.40 20.42
N GLY A 430 1.39 -18.09 20.49
CA GLY A 430 1.25 -17.18 19.35
C GLY A 430 -0.18 -16.86 18.95
N TYR A 431 -1.13 -17.06 19.90
CA TYR A 431 -2.54 -16.85 19.62
C TYR A 431 -2.95 -15.38 19.68
N ARG A 432 -2.36 -14.60 20.61
CA ARG A 432 -2.75 -13.20 20.82
C ARG A 432 -1.56 -12.29 21.07
N ALA A 433 -1.56 -11.09 20.54
CA ALA A 433 -0.64 -10.04 20.91
C ALA A 433 -0.88 -9.63 22.38
N VAL A 434 0.14 -9.76 23.23
CA VAL A 434 0.04 -9.56 24.68
C VAL A 434 0.98 -8.47 25.22
N ILE A 435 2.12 -8.26 24.58
CA ILE A 435 3.05 -7.19 24.94
C ILE A 435 3.09 -6.17 23.82
N ASN A 436 2.83 -4.91 24.15
CA ASN A 436 2.82 -3.79 23.21
C ASN A 436 2.05 -4.08 21.92
N PRO A 437 0.75 -4.43 22.00
CA PRO A 437 -0.05 -4.74 20.81
C PRO A 437 -0.15 -3.53 19.89
N VAL A 438 -0.01 -3.77 18.58
CA VAL A 438 -0.08 -2.74 17.53
C VAL A 438 -1.21 -3.09 16.56
N GLY A 439 -2.25 -2.26 16.55
CA GLY A 439 -3.33 -2.38 15.56
C GLY A 439 -2.99 -1.73 14.22
N VAL A 440 -3.78 -2.02 13.20
CA VAL A 440 -3.59 -1.42 11.87
C VAL A 440 -3.65 0.11 11.92
N HIS A 441 -4.53 0.68 12.73
CA HIS A 441 -4.59 2.14 12.90
C HIS A 441 -3.35 2.71 13.60
N ASP A 442 -2.75 1.97 14.54
CA ASP A 442 -1.51 2.38 15.22
C ASP A 442 -0.32 2.35 14.25
N LEU A 443 -0.26 1.33 13.39
CA LEU A 443 0.70 1.25 12.30
C LEU A 443 0.55 2.46 11.36
N HIS A 444 -0.67 2.78 10.93
CA HIS A 444 -0.93 3.94 10.08
C HIS A 444 -0.55 5.26 10.75
N ALA A 445 -0.92 5.45 12.03
CA ALA A 445 -0.55 6.64 12.78
C ALA A 445 0.97 6.81 12.88
N THR A 446 1.68 5.69 13.13
CA THR A 446 3.14 5.67 13.23
C THR A 446 3.80 5.99 11.89
N MET A 447 3.33 5.37 10.80
CA MET A 447 3.85 5.66 9.45
C MET A 447 3.60 7.11 9.03
N LEU A 448 2.43 7.68 9.35
CA LEU A 448 2.15 9.10 9.09
C LEU A 448 3.06 10.01 9.91
N ALA A 449 3.30 9.70 11.20
CA ALA A 449 4.21 10.45 12.04
C ALA A 449 5.65 10.44 11.51
N LEU A 450 6.14 9.30 11.00
CA LEU A 450 7.43 9.20 10.32
C LEU A 450 7.47 10.08 9.06
N CYS A 451 6.35 10.25 8.37
CA CYS A 451 6.22 11.16 7.23
C CYS A 451 6.02 12.63 7.64
N GLY A 452 6.09 12.95 8.93
CA GLY A 452 5.91 14.31 9.44
C GLY A 452 4.46 14.76 9.55
N ILE A 453 3.50 13.84 9.54
CA ILE A 453 2.07 14.10 9.52
C ILE A 453 1.43 13.71 10.86
N ASP A 454 0.70 14.64 11.46
CA ASP A 454 -0.23 14.30 12.53
C ASP A 454 -1.50 13.66 11.95
N HIS A 455 -1.70 12.37 12.25
CA HIS A 455 -2.82 11.59 11.75
C HIS A 455 -4.19 12.10 12.21
N GLU A 456 -4.24 12.87 13.30
CA GLU A 456 -5.49 13.48 13.80
C GLU A 456 -5.83 14.78 13.08
N ARG A 457 -4.84 15.47 12.51
CA ARG A 457 -5.01 16.74 11.80
C ARG A 457 -5.23 16.58 10.30
N LEU A 458 -4.67 15.53 9.69
CA LEU A 458 -4.89 15.26 8.27
C LEU A 458 -6.30 14.70 8.05
N SER A 459 -7.21 15.54 7.60
CA SER A 459 -8.60 15.18 7.34
C SER A 459 -9.11 15.76 6.03
N VAL A 460 -10.22 15.21 5.56
CA VAL A 460 -11.02 15.77 4.46
C VAL A 460 -12.49 15.81 4.85
N LYS A 461 -13.17 16.91 4.54
CA LYS A 461 -14.60 17.02 4.77
C LYS A 461 -15.38 16.21 3.75
N PHE A 462 -16.19 15.29 4.23
CA PHE A 462 -17.10 14.51 3.41
C PHE A 462 -18.46 14.35 4.11
N GLN A 463 -19.53 14.79 3.46
CA GLN A 463 -20.89 14.75 4.01
C GLN A 463 -21.01 15.35 5.42
N GLY A 464 -20.29 16.43 5.69
CA GLY A 464 -20.29 17.13 6.99
C GLY A 464 -19.36 16.55 8.05
N LEU A 465 -18.70 15.42 7.79
CA LEU A 465 -17.77 14.78 8.71
C LEU A 465 -16.31 15.04 8.30
N ASP A 466 -15.43 15.20 9.28
CA ASP A 466 -13.99 15.19 9.07
C ASP A 466 -13.49 13.74 9.02
N VAL A 467 -13.23 13.26 7.81
CA VAL A 467 -12.75 11.90 7.56
C VAL A 467 -11.23 11.86 7.64
N ARG A 468 -10.68 10.90 8.37
CA ARG A 468 -9.25 10.63 8.55
C ARG A 468 -8.92 9.20 8.20
N LEU A 469 -7.67 8.90 7.85
CA LEU A 469 -7.19 7.54 7.59
C LEU A 469 -7.41 6.62 8.81
N THR A 470 -7.07 7.11 9.99
CA THR A 470 -7.16 6.37 11.27
C THR A 470 -8.53 6.47 11.93
N GLY A 471 -9.50 7.13 11.29
CA GLY A 471 -10.84 7.33 11.88
C GLY A 471 -10.76 8.06 13.23
N ILE A 472 -11.26 7.41 14.28
CA ILE A 472 -11.20 7.89 15.67
C ILE A 472 -10.16 7.13 16.51
N ALA A 473 -9.40 6.22 15.88
CA ALA A 473 -8.44 5.33 16.51
C ALA A 473 -7.01 5.68 16.09
N GLY A 474 -6.08 4.86 16.52
CA GLY A 474 -4.66 4.98 16.20
C GLY A 474 -3.86 5.71 17.27
N LYS A 475 -2.78 5.09 17.68
CA LYS A 475 -1.77 5.67 18.57
C LYS A 475 -0.41 5.51 17.91
N VAL A 476 0.36 6.59 17.87
CA VAL A 476 1.73 6.54 17.38
C VAL A 476 2.56 5.64 18.32
N ALA A 477 3.07 4.55 17.82
CA ALA A 477 3.98 3.66 18.53
C ALA A 477 5.40 4.26 18.54
N LYS A 478 5.61 5.25 19.41
CA LYS A 478 6.85 6.04 19.49
C LYS A 478 8.10 5.18 19.71
N ASP A 479 7.95 4.05 20.37
CA ASP A 479 9.07 3.13 20.64
C ASP A 479 9.60 2.45 19.37
N LEU A 480 8.84 2.46 18.28
CA LEU A 480 9.28 2.00 16.95
C LEU A 480 10.09 3.07 16.20
N MET A 481 10.06 4.33 16.65
CA MET A 481 10.67 5.47 15.96
C MET A 481 12.06 5.78 16.53
N ALA A 482 13.02 6.14 15.63
CA ALA A 482 14.39 6.54 15.98
C ALA A 482 14.51 8.03 16.34
#